data_7598887c0755f84f650ad8ba2e4fb21b
#
_entry.id   7598887c0755f84f650ad8ba2e4fb21b
#
_cell.length_a   1.000
_cell.length_b   1.000
_cell.length_c   1.000
_cell.angle_alpha   90.00
_cell.angle_beta   90.00
_cell.angle_gamma   90.00
#
_symmetry.space_group_name_H-M   'P 1'
#
loop_
_entity.id
_entity.type
_entity.pdbx_description
1 polymer ?
#
loop_
_entity_poly.entity_id
_entity_poly.type
_entity_poly.pdbx_seq_one_letter_code
_entity_poly.pdbx_strand_id
1 'polypeptide(L)'
;LGAEISTVISNVPKVMGLKIADKKQIENHVVDHKNYRSRELFEDELNLILEASDINLICLAGFMRILTTNFIKKWENKIINIHPSLLPAFKGLNTHERALESGAKFTGCTTHFVYPDLDGGPIIAQSVVPISHNDTVQTLSAKVLAEEHKLYPATVNLISRGLVKVQKSLVTIKLYSSPDASLVSPVIYD
;
A
#
# COMPACT_ATOMS: atom_id res chain seq x y z
N LEU A 1 -15.31 -2.47 8.73
CA LEU A 1 -14.37 -3.35 8.05
C LEU A 1 -14.75 -4.79 8.32
N GLY A 2 -14.72 -5.65 7.30
CA GLY A 2 -14.87 -7.09 7.47
C GLY A 2 -13.59 -7.79 7.96
N ALA A 3 -12.63 -7.01 8.51
CA ALA A 3 -11.36 -7.46 9.04
C ALA A 3 -11.09 -6.81 10.39
N GLU A 4 -10.40 -7.54 11.26
CA GLU A 4 -9.89 -7.08 12.54
C GLU A 4 -8.38 -6.77 12.40
N ILE A 5 -7.91 -5.74 13.10
CA ILE A 5 -6.48 -5.45 13.21
C ILE A 5 -5.96 -6.15 14.45
N SER A 6 -5.32 -7.29 14.28
CA SER A 6 -4.80 -8.10 15.38
C SER A 6 -3.53 -7.50 15.97
N THR A 7 -2.63 -6.97 15.14
CA THR A 7 -1.38 -6.37 15.62
C THR A 7 -0.89 -5.26 14.69
N VAL A 8 -0.11 -4.34 15.23
CA VAL A 8 0.61 -3.29 14.50
C VAL A 8 2.10 -3.44 14.75
N ILE A 9 2.89 -3.60 13.70
CA ILE A 9 4.34 -3.73 13.81
C ILE A 9 5.01 -2.54 13.14
N SER A 10 5.95 -1.91 13.82
CA SER A 10 6.78 -0.86 13.23
C SER A 10 8.26 -1.21 13.28
N ASN A 11 8.96 -0.97 12.17
CA ASN A 11 10.42 -1.10 12.10
C ASN A 11 11.16 0.19 12.54
N VAL A 12 10.41 1.17 13.03
CA VAL A 12 10.93 2.43 13.58
C VAL A 12 10.22 2.70 14.92
N PRO A 13 10.96 2.91 16.02
CA PRO A 13 10.35 3.19 17.31
C PRO A 13 9.68 4.57 17.36
N LYS A 14 8.73 4.73 18.29
CA LYS A 14 8.09 6.01 18.64
C LYS A 14 7.30 6.69 17.49
N VAL A 15 6.94 5.98 16.45
CA VAL A 15 6.11 6.52 15.35
C VAL A 15 4.66 6.72 15.78
N MET A 16 3.94 7.58 15.04
CA MET A 16 2.54 7.90 15.35
C MET A 16 1.63 6.67 15.27
N GLY A 17 1.89 5.75 14.34
CA GLY A 17 1.11 4.51 14.17
C GLY A 17 1.05 3.67 15.45
N LEU A 18 2.17 3.52 16.17
CA LEU A 18 2.22 2.81 17.46
C LEU A 18 1.37 3.51 18.54
N LYS A 19 1.46 4.86 18.61
CA LYS A 19 0.63 5.63 19.56
C LYS A 19 -0.86 5.50 19.27
N ILE A 20 -1.23 5.39 18.01
CA ILE A 20 -2.63 5.17 17.60
C ILE A 20 -3.08 3.77 17.97
N ALA A 21 -2.22 2.75 17.77
CA ALA A 21 -2.49 1.37 18.17
C ALA A 21 -2.71 1.27 19.70
N ASP A 22 -1.81 1.85 20.49
CA ASP A 22 -1.94 1.92 21.95
C ASP A 22 -3.28 2.55 22.37
N LYS A 23 -3.60 3.72 21.81
CA LYS A 23 -4.86 4.41 22.12
C LYS A 23 -6.10 3.60 21.76
N LYS A 24 -5.99 2.72 20.78
CA LYS A 24 -7.07 1.83 20.34
C LYS A 24 -7.01 0.44 21.00
N GLN A 25 -6.07 0.24 21.91
CA GLN A 25 -5.85 -1.04 22.61
C GLN A 25 -5.56 -2.19 21.62
N ILE A 26 -4.89 -1.88 20.50
CA ILE A 26 -4.39 -2.86 19.55
C ILE A 26 -2.99 -3.24 19.96
N GLU A 27 -2.72 -4.54 20.01
CA GLU A 27 -1.38 -5.06 20.27
C GLU A 27 -0.38 -4.48 19.27
N ASN A 28 0.80 -4.05 19.75
CA ASN A 28 1.79 -3.48 18.87
C ASN A 28 3.22 -3.81 19.28
N HIS A 29 4.09 -3.88 18.29
CA HIS A 29 5.48 -4.27 18.44
C HIS A 29 6.42 -3.31 17.74
N VAL A 30 7.62 -3.16 18.29
CA VAL A 30 8.73 -2.48 17.62
C VAL A 30 9.79 -3.52 17.27
N VAL A 31 9.96 -3.78 15.98
CA VAL A 31 11.04 -4.62 15.45
C VAL A 31 12.00 -3.70 14.69
N ASP A 32 12.92 -3.06 15.43
CA ASP A 32 13.84 -2.10 14.81
C ASP A 32 14.88 -2.85 13.94
N HIS A 33 14.75 -2.66 12.64
CA HIS A 33 15.59 -3.32 11.63
C HIS A 33 17.11 -3.05 11.83
N LYS A 34 17.48 -1.99 12.54
CA LYS A 34 18.88 -1.64 12.82
C LYS A 34 19.53 -2.60 13.83
N ASN A 35 18.72 -3.34 14.60
CA ASN A 35 19.20 -4.29 15.59
C ASN A 35 19.56 -5.65 14.98
N TYR A 36 19.32 -5.85 13.69
CA TYR A 36 19.54 -7.13 13.00
C TYR A 36 20.68 -7.03 12.00
N ARG A 37 21.51 -8.06 11.95
CA ARG A 37 22.68 -8.12 11.06
C ARG A 37 22.32 -8.36 9.59
N SER A 38 21.16 -8.92 9.33
CA SER A 38 20.65 -9.17 7.98
C SER A 38 19.15 -8.93 7.90
N ARG A 39 18.62 -8.83 6.66
CA ARG A 39 17.18 -8.72 6.41
C ARG A 39 16.44 -9.99 6.83
N GLU A 40 17.04 -11.14 6.59
CA GLU A 40 16.48 -12.44 6.94
C GLU A 40 16.22 -12.54 8.44
N LEU A 41 17.20 -12.19 9.29
CA LEU A 41 17.04 -12.21 10.75
C LEU A 41 15.96 -11.22 11.22
N PHE A 42 15.84 -10.06 10.60
CA PHE A 42 14.76 -9.12 10.86
C PHE A 42 13.39 -9.71 10.47
N GLU A 43 13.30 -10.34 9.32
CA GLU A 43 12.08 -10.97 8.81
C GLU A 43 11.71 -12.23 9.59
N ASP A 44 12.67 -12.95 10.14
CA ASP A 44 12.41 -14.09 11.05
C ASP A 44 11.67 -13.61 12.31
N GLU A 45 12.09 -12.47 12.89
CA GLU A 45 11.38 -11.87 14.02
C GLU A 45 9.97 -11.40 13.63
N LEU A 46 9.82 -10.77 12.45
CA LEU A 46 8.49 -10.43 11.93
C LEU A 46 7.61 -11.68 11.82
N ASN A 47 8.16 -12.77 11.29
CA ASN A 47 7.43 -14.01 11.11
C ASN A 47 6.93 -14.57 12.46
N LEU A 48 7.76 -14.55 13.49
CA LEU A 48 7.37 -15.03 14.84
C LEU A 48 6.15 -14.26 15.37
N ILE A 49 6.16 -12.94 15.25
CA ILE A 49 5.05 -12.11 15.73
C ILE A 49 3.79 -12.34 14.87
N LEU A 50 3.94 -12.35 13.55
CA LEU A 50 2.81 -12.54 12.62
C LEU A 50 2.14 -13.90 12.78
N GLU A 51 2.92 -14.96 13.00
CA GLU A 51 2.39 -16.31 13.23
C GLU A 51 1.73 -16.43 14.61
N ALA A 52 2.34 -15.85 15.66
CA ALA A 52 1.76 -15.84 17.00
C ALA A 52 0.41 -15.08 17.03
N SER A 53 0.22 -14.09 16.17
CA SER A 53 -1.01 -13.30 16.05
C SER A 53 -2.02 -13.88 15.04
N ASP A 54 -1.80 -15.07 14.49
CA ASP A 54 -2.66 -15.76 13.49
C ASP A 54 -3.06 -14.85 12.31
N ILE A 55 -2.09 -14.15 11.72
CA ILE A 55 -2.33 -13.16 10.67
C ILE A 55 -2.74 -13.81 9.35
N ASN A 56 -3.82 -13.32 8.75
CA ASN A 56 -4.28 -13.76 7.43
C ASN A 56 -3.91 -12.79 6.31
N LEU A 57 -3.69 -11.51 6.64
CA LEU A 57 -3.32 -10.45 5.69
C LEU A 57 -2.34 -9.47 6.32
N ILE A 58 -1.26 -9.16 5.62
CA ILE A 58 -0.27 -8.16 5.99
C ILE A 58 -0.51 -6.91 5.15
N CYS A 59 -0.72 -5.77 5.81
CA CYS A 59 -0.94 -4.48 5.17
C CYS A 59 0.29 -3.59 5.36
N LEU A 60 1.07 -3.37 4.31
CA LEU A 60 2.19 -2.44 4.34
C LEU A 60 1.69 -1.00 4.15
N ALA A 61 2.06 -0.12 5.06
CA ALA A 61 1.73 1.31 5.02
C ALA A 61 2.96 2.13 5.44
N GLY A 62 3.60 2.79 4.49
CA GLY A 62 4.84 3.54 4.76
C GLY A 62 6.03 2.67 5.17
N PHE A 63 6.01 1.41 4.82
CA PHE A 63 7.10 0.47 5.07
C PHE A 63 8.16 0.59 3.97
N MET A 64 9.29 1.24 4.30
CA MET A 64 10.33 1.61 3.32
C MET A 64 11.48 0.59 3.25
N ARG A 65 11.18 -0.70 3.44
CA ARG A 65 12.16 -1.79 3.33
C ARG A 65 11.76 -2.75 2.23
N ILE A 66 12.76 -3.26 1.51
CA ILE A 66 12.52 -4.32 0.53
C ILE A 66 12.52 -5.64 1.28
N LEU A 67 11.42 -6.36 1.21
CA LEU A 67 11.25 -7.70 1.75
C LEU A 67 12.00 -8.73 0.91
N THR A 68 12.53 -9.76 1.56
CA THR A 68 13.20 -10.85 0.84
C THR A 68 12.20 -11.71 0.06
N THR A 69 12.69 -12.36 -0.97
CA THR A 69 11.88 -13.31 -1.75
C THR A 69 11.33 -14.44 -0.89
N ASN A 70 12.08 -14.87 0.14
CA ASN A 70 11.64 -15.94 1.03
C ASN A 70 10.46 -15.48 1.90
N PHE A 71 10.52 -14.28 2.47
CA PHE A 71 9.40 -13.71 3.23
C PHE A 71 8.15 -13.55 2.34
N ILE A 72 8.31 -12.99 1.14
CA ILE A 72 7.22 -12.81 0.19
C ILE A 72 6.58 -14.15 -0.20
N LYS A 73 7.38 -15.18 -0.47
CA LYS A 73 6.88 -16.52 -0.79
C LYS A 73 6.10 -17.16 0.37
N LYS A 74 6.58 -16.99 1.60
CA LYS A 74 5.89 -17.49 2.79
C LYS A 74 4.50 -16.88 2.95
N TRP A 75 4.36 -15.59 2.61
CA TRP A 75 3.13 -14.83 2.69
C TRP A 75 2.53 -14.54 1.30
N GLU A 76 2.72 -15.44 0.34
CA GLU A 76 2.25 -15.27 -1.04
C GLU A 76 0.75 -14.95 -1.09
N ASN A 77 0.39 -13.89 -1.82
CA ASN A 77 -0.97 -13.36 -1.93
C ASN A 77 -1.62 -12.93 -0.58
N LYS A 78 -0.80 -12.75 0.45
CA LYS A 78 -1.23 -12.27 1.77
C LYS A 78 -0.57 -10.96 2.19
N ILE A 79 0.26 -10.36 1.34
CA ILE A 79 0.87 -9.05 1.58
C ILE A 79 0.33 -8.08 0.56
N ILE A 80 -0.23 -6.97 1.02
CA ILE A 80 -0.63 -5.85 0.17
C ILE A 80 0.12 -4.59 0.57
N ASN A 81 0.29 -3.72 -0.41
CA ASN A 81 0.90 -2.40 -0.22
C ASN A 81 0.02 -1.32 -0.84
N ILE A 82 0.13 -0.09 -0.33
CA ILE A 82 -0.36 1.10 -0.99
C ILE A 82 0.82 1.91 -1.49
N HIS A 83 0.81 2.26 -2.77
CA HIS A 83 1.89 2.98 -3.44
C HIS A 83 1.36 4.32 -3.98
N PRO A 84 2.03 5.46 -3.70
CA PRO A 84 1.54 6.79 -4.04
C PRO A 84 1.78 7.18 -5.50
N SER A 85 1.42 6.32 -6.44
CA SER A 85 1.37 6.59 -7.88
C SER A 85 0.36 5.68 -8.58
N LEU A 86 0.07 5.97 -9.85
CA LEU A 86 -0.69 5.08 -10.73
C LEU A 86 0.27 4.05 -11.34
N LEU A 87 0.50 2.95 -10.65
CA LEU A 87 1.35 1.86 -11.17
C LEU A 87 0.84 1.39 -12.54
N PRO A 88 1.73 1.05 -13.48
CA PRO A 88 3.18 0.85 -13.32
C PRO A 88 4.04 2.11 -13.41
N ALA A 89 3.44 3.31 -13.48
CA ALA A 89 4.19 4.56 -13.51
C ALA A 89 4.79 4.88 -12.13
N PHE A 90 5.96 5.49 -12.13
CA PHE A 90 6.65 6.02 -10.93
C PHE A 90 6.80 5.00 -9.79
N LYS A 91 7.25 3.77 -10.10
CA LYS A 91 7.67 2.78 -9.08
C LYS A 91 8.77 3.36 -8.18
N GLY A 92 8.86 2.89 -6.93
CA GLY A 92 9.89 3.27 -5.97
C GLY A 92 9.62 4.62 -5.29
N LEU A 93 10.69 5.34 -4.97
CA LEU A 93 10.63 6.56 -4.16
C LEU A 93 10.36 7.83 -4.98
N ASN A 94 10.06 8.94 -4.27
CA ASN A 94 9.90 10.30 -4.80
C ASN A 94 8.83 10.42 -5.89
N THR A 95 7.73 9.68 -5.76
CA THR A 95 6.69 9.58 -6.78
C THR A 95 6.05 10.91 -7.14
N HIS A 96 5.76 11.76 -6.14
CA HIS A 96 5.14 13.06 -6.34
C HIS A 96 6.04 14.05 -7.08
N GLU A 97 7.32 14.13 -6.69
CA GLU A 97 8.32 14.95 -7.36
C GLU A 97 8.48 14.53 -8.81
N ARG A 98 8.68 13.24 -9.06
CA ARG A 98 8.81 12.67 -10.40
C ARG A 98 7.56 12.87 -11.26
N ALA A 99 6.37 12.80 -10.68
CA ALA A 99 5.13 13.06 -11.39
C ALA A 99 5.03 14.53 -11.82
N LEU A 100 5.39 15.48 -10.95
CA LEU A 100 5.42 16.91 -11.27
C LEU A 100 6.46 17.21 -12.36
N GLU A 101 7.67 16.71 -12.22
CA GLU A 101 8.77 16.90 -13.18
C GLU A 101 8.45 16.32 -14.57
N SER A 102 7.71 15.21 -14.62
CA SER A 102 7.31 14.60 -15.89
C SER A 102 6.26 15.39 -16.67
N GLY A 103 5.62 16.40 -16.06
CA GLY A 103 4.50 17.12 -16.66
C GLY A 103 3.21 16.32 -16.78
N ALA A 104 3.10 15.19 -16.07
CA ALA A 104 1.88 14.37 -16.03
C ALA A 104 0.68 15.20 -15.56
N LYS A 105 -0.50 14.90 -16.10
CA LYS A 105 -1.75 15.60 -15.75
C LYS A 105 -2.53 14.87 -14.67
N PHE A 106 -2.21 13.59 -14.44
CA PHE A 106 -2.79 12.74 -13.41
C PHE A 106 -1.70 11.98 -12.67
N THR A 107 -1.92 11.77 -11.40
CA THR A 107 -1.25 10.81 -10.54
C THR A 107 -2.29 10.10 -9.70
N GLY A 108 -1.92 9.49 -8.60
CA GLY A 108 -2.86 8.84 -7.70
C GLY A 108 -2.18 7.88 -6.76
N CYS A 109 -2.94 6.89 -6.34
CA CYS A 109 -2.41 5.79 -5.55
C CYS A 109 -2.90 4.44 -6.06
N THR A 110 -2.14 3.40 -5.76
CA THR A 110 -2.40 2.02 -6.17
C THR A 110 -2.30 1.09 -4.99
N THR A 111 -3.32 0.27 -4.76
CA THR A 111 -3.21 -0.91 -3.89
C THR A 111 -2.86 -2.12 -4.74
N HIS A 112 -1.85 -2.90 -4.31
CA HIS A 112 -1.37 -4.05 -5.04
C HIS A 112 -0.88 -5.14 -4.09
N PHE A 113 -0.84 -6.38 -4.57
CA PHE A 113 -0.12 -7.46 -3.87
C PHE A 113 1.38 -7.25 -3.98
N VAL A 114 2.11 -7.62 -2.93
CA VAL A 114 3.57 -7.50 -2.91
C VAL A 114 4.19 -8.76 -3.47
N TYR A 115 4.96 -8.57 -4.53
CA TYR A 115 5.75 -9.61 -5.21
C TYR A 115 7.24 -9.22 -5.17
N PRO A 116 8.17 -10.15 -5.52
CA PRO A 116 9.61 -9.85 -5.49
C PRO A 116 10.06 -8.67 -6.37
N ASP A 117 9.33 -8.40 -7.47
CA ASP A 117 9.57 -7.22 -8.31
C ASP A 117 9.05 -5.97 -7.59
N LEU A 118 9.90 -4.95 -7.46
CA LEU A 118 9.56 -3.70 -6.77
C LEU A 118 8.33 -3.04 -7.41
N ASP A 119 7.28 -2.87 -6.59
CA ASP A 119 5.97 -2.33 -7.01
C ASP A 119 5.43 -2.97 -8.30
N GLY A 120 5.77 -4.24 -8.52
CA GLY A 120 5.43 -5.00 -9.74
C GLY A 120 4.35 -6.05 -9.55
N GLY A 121 3.83 -6.22 -8.35
CA GLY A 121 2.80 -7.21 -8.07
C GLY A 121 1.41 -6.84 -8.62
N PRO A 122 0.46 -7.80 -8.61
CA PRO A 122 -0.88 -7.63 -9.18
C PRO A 122 -1.63 -6.44 -8.56
N ILE A 123 -2.09 -5.52 -9.41
CA ILE A 123 -2.84 -4.32 -9.00
C ILE A 123 -4.26 -4.74 -8.58
N ILE A 124 -4.70 -4.23 -7.43
CA ILE A 124 -6.05 -4.50 -6.91
C ILE A 124 -6.98 -3.34 -7.27
N ALA A 125 -6.60 -2.12 -6.90
CA ALA A 125 -7.40 -0.93 -7.18
C ALA A 125 -6.52 0.32 -7.29
N GLN A 126 -7.03 1.33 -7.96
CA GLN A 126 -6.35 2.61 -8.16
C GLN A 126 -7.31 3.76 -7.93
N SER A 127 -6.81 4.86 -7.37
CA SER A 127 -7.50 6.15 -7.32
C SER A 127 -6.71 7.18 -8.09
N VAL A 128 -7.39 7.93 -8.95
CA VAL A 128 -6.79 8.94 -9.84
C VAL A 128 -6.92 10.32 -9.22
N VAL A 129 -5.82 11.07 -9.20
CA VAL A 129 -5.73 12.44 -8.66
C VAL A 129 -5.23 13.37 -9.76
N PRO A 130 -5.97 14.43 -10.12
CA PRO A 130 -5.50 15.41 -11.08
C PRO A 130 -4.39 16.28 -10.50
N ILE A 131 -3.37 16.56 -11.32
CA ILE A 131 -2.27 17.47 -11.00
C ILE A 131 -2.61 18.85 -11.53
N SER A 132 -2.68 19.83 -10.63
CA SER A 132 -2.88 21.24 -10.97
C SER A 132 -1.53 21.91 -11.31
N HIS A 133 -1.56 22.97 -12.13
CA HIS A 133 -0.34 23.67 -12.58
C HIS A 133 0.45 24.32 -11.43
N ASN A 134 -0.19 24.61 -10.30
CA ASN A 134 0.41 25.20 -9.12
C ASN A 134 0.63 24.20 -7.97
N ASP A 135 0.50 22.90 -8.23
CA ASP A 135 0.81 21.90 -7.21
C ASP A 135 2.31 21.87 -6.89
N THR A 136 2.59 21.80 -5.62
CA THR A 136 3.90 21.46 -5.06
C THR A 136 3.93 19.99 -4.66
N VAL A 137 5.10 19.46 -4.35
CA VAL A 137 5.25 18.09 -3.80
C VAL A 137 4.36 17.91 -2.57
N GLN A 138 4.28 18.92 -1.70
CA GLN A 138 3.50 18.88 -0.47
C GLN A 138 1.99 18.87 -0.75
N THR A 139 1.50 19.74 -1.63
CA THR A 139 0.06 19.80 -1.95
C THR A 139 -0.39 18.54 -2.68
N LEU A 140 0.44 18.04 -3.62
CA LEU A 140 0.14 16.82 -4.35
C LEU A 140 0.14 15.60 -3.41
N SER A 141 1.14 15.50 -2.54
CA SER A 141 1.21 14.45 -1.52
C SER A 141 -0.03 14.44 -0.62
N ALA A 142 -0.51 15.59 -0.18
CA ALA A 142 -1.71 15.70 0.64
C ALA A 142 -2.97 15.22 -0.11
N LYS A 143 -3.11 15.56 -1.39
CA LYS A 143 -4.22 15.09 -2.24
C LYS A 143 -4.19 13.56 -2.40
N VAL A 144 -3.02 13.00 -2.69
CA VAL A 144 -2.86 11.55 -2.87
C VAL A 144 -3.13 10.83 -1.56
N LEU A 145 -2.58 11.30 -0.43
CA LEU A 145 -2.80 10.72 0.90
C LEU A 145 -4.28 10.67 1.28
N ALA A 146 -5.05 11.70 0.92
CA ALA A 146 -6.50 11.71 1.16
C ALA A 146 -7.22 10.57 0.41
N GLU A 147 -6.76 10.22 -0.78
CA GLU A 147 -7.29 9.08 -1.55
C GLU A 147 -6.76 7.74 -1.03
N GLU A 148 -5.50 7.66 -0.59
CA GLU A 148 -4.96 6.45 0.06
C GLU A 148 -5.80 6.04 1.28
N HIS A 149 -6.18 7.01 2.11
CA HIS A 149 -7.00 6.77 3.30
C HIS A 149 -8.42 6.23 2.99
N LYS A 150 -8.92 6.45 1.78
CA LYS A 150 -10.18 5.86 1.30
C LYS A 150 -9.96 4.51 0.62
N LEU A 151 -8.98 4.45 -0.28
CA LEU A 151 -8.74 3.29 -1.13
C LEU A 151 -8.24 2.08 -0.33
N TYR A 152 -7.32 2.29 0.61
CA TYR A 152 -6.69 1.19 1.32
C TYR A 152 -7.67 0.41 2.22
N PRO A 153 -8.47 1.06 3.08
CA PRO A 153 -9.50 0.35 3.85
C PRO A 153 -10.55 -0.33 2.96
N ALA A 154 -10.92 0.29 1.84
CA ALA A 154 -11.85 -0.32 0.88
C ALA A 154 -11.25 -1.60 0.28
N THR A 155 -9.96 -1.58 -0.10
CA THR A 155 -9.24 -2.75 -0.59
C THR A 155 -9.19 -3.88 0.45
N VAL A 156 -8.86 -3.58 1.70
CA VAL A 156 -8.88 -4.55 2.80
C VAL A 156 -10.27 -5.17 2.96
N ASN A 157 -11.32 -4.36 2.88
CA ASN A 157 -12.70 -4.85 2.97
C ASN A 157 -13.08 -5.77 1.79
N LEU A 158 -12.60 -5.50 0.57
CA LEU A 158 -12.82 -6.40 -0.57
C LEU A 158 -12.14 -7.75 -0.38
N ILE A 159 -10.90 -7.75 0.11
CA ILE A 159 -10.14 -8.97 0.38
C ILE A 159 -10.79 -9.79 1.49
N SER A 160 -11.16 -9.17 2.61
CA SER A 160 -11.78 -9.84 3.76
C SER A 160 -13.12 -10.50 3.42
N ARG A 161 -13.83 -9.98 2.43
CA ARG A 161 -15.08 -10.56 1.90
C ARG A 161 -14.84 -11.65 0.85
N GLY A 162 -13.60 -11.99 0.52
CA GLY A 162 -13.27 -13.00 -0.50
C GLY A 162 -13.66 -12.59 -1.93
N LEU A 163 -13.78 -11.28 -2.19
CA LEU A 163 -14.18 -10.77 -3.50
C LEU A 163 -13.00 -10.60 -4.46
N VAL A 164 -11.79 -10.59 -3.95
CA VAL A 164 -10.55 -10.42 -4.71
C VAL A 164 -9.96 -11.78 -5.05
N LYS A 165 -9.69 -12.03 -6.33
CA LYS A 165 -9.06 -13.25 -6.81
C LYS A 165 -7.85 -12.92 -7.67
N VAL A 166 -6.69 -13.49 -7.32
CA VAL A 166 -5.47 -13.41 -8.13
C VAL A 166 -5.44 -14.59 -9.09
N GLN A 167 -5.26 -14.32 -10.37
CA GLN A 167 -5.06 -15.32 -11.41
C GLN A 167 -3.84 -14.95 -12.25
N LYS A 168 -2.76 -15.73 -12.15
CA LYS A 168 -1.45 -15.40 -12.71
C LYS A 168 -0.97 -14.05 -12.13
N SER A 169 -0.84 -13.01 -12.95
CA SER A 169 -0.47 -11.64 -12.54
C SER A 169 -1.63 -10.64 -12.59
N LEU A 170 -2.86 -11.10 -12.70
CA LEU A 170 -4.05 -10.24 -12.79
C LEU A 170 -4.96 -10.44 -11.58
N VAL A 171 -5.61 -9.36 -11.17
CA VAL A 171 -6.64 -9.37 -10.13
C VAL A 171 -8.01 -9.23 -10.78
N THR A 172 -8.93 -10.07 -10.35
CA THR A 172 -10.36 -9.91 -10.65
C THR A 172 -11.13 -9.63 -9.37
N ILE A 173 -12.08 -8.70 -9.42
CA ILE A 173 -12.95 -8.35 -8.29
C ILE A 173 -14.39 -8.71 -8.67
N LYS A 174 -14.98 -9.61 -7.93
CA LYS A 174 -16.39 -10.00 -8.15
C LYS A 174 -17.32 -8.85 -7.82
N LEU A 175 -18.38 -8.70 -8.61
CA LEU A 175 -19.47 -7.72 -8.41
C LEU A 175 -19.06 -6.24 -8.57
N TYR A 176 -17.93 -5.97 -9.18
CA TYR A 176 -17.46 -4.61 -9.45
C TYR A 176 -17.19 -4.43 -10.94
N SER A 177 -17.62 -3.31 -11.48
CA SER A 177 -17.33 -2.86 -12.85
C SER A 177 -16.33 -1.70 -12.82
N SER A 178 -15.68 -1.48 -13.97
CA SER A 178 -14.90 -0.27 -14.18
C SER A 178 -15.84 0.95 -14.30
N PRO A 179 -15.38 2.17 -13.95
CA PRO A 179 -16.15 3.38 -14.18
C PRO A 179 -16.36 3.59 -15.69
N ASP A 180 -17.55 4.08 -16.05
CA ASP A 180 -17.92 4.32 -17.46
C ASP A 180 -17.44 5.70 -17.97
N ALA A 181 -16.95 6.58 -17.06
CA ALA A 181 -16.52 7.92 -17.41
C ALA A 181 -15.01 8.03 -17.57
N SER A 182 -14.58 8.75 -18.59
CA SER A 182 -13.19 9.18 -18.76
C SER A 182 -12.90 10.46 -17.98
N LEU A 183 -11.64 10.64 -17.55
CA LEU A 183 -11.14 11.86 -16.93
C LEU A 183 -10.23 12.60 -17.89
N VAL A 184 -10.46 13.91 -18.05
CA VAL A 184 -9.66 14.79 -18.92
C VAL A 184 -9.10 15.94 -18.08
N SER A 185 -7.79 16.21 -18.19
CA SER A 185 -7.14 17.32 -17.51
C SER A 185 -6.06 17.96 -18.43
N PRO A 186 -6.07 19.30 -18.61
CA PRO A 186 -7.12 20.23 -18.17
C PRO A 186 -8.46 19.96 -18.89
N VAL A 187 -9.56 20.40 -18.28
CA VAL A 187 -10.87 20.35 -18.95
C VAL A 187 -10.80 21.26 -20.20
N ILE A 188 -10.96 20.64 -21.37
CA ILE A 188 -10.83 21.32 -22.69
C ILE A 188 -12.10 21.24 -23.52
N TYR A 189 -13.15 20.62 -22.96
CA TYR A 189 -14.47 20.56 -23.59
C TYR A 189 -15.40 21.52 -22.84
N ASP A 190 -16.15 22.31 -23.59
CA ASP A 190 -17.21 23.19 -23.13
C ASP A 190 -18.53 22.42 -22.92
#